data_9d07d9ce573a5bd3be166d7ead8b3f2d
#
_entry.id   9d07d9ce573a5bd3be166d7ead8b3f2d
#
_cell.length_a   1.000
_cell.length_b   1.000
_cell.length_c   1.000
_cell.angle_alpha   90.00
_cell.angle_beta   90.00
_cell.angle_gamma   90.00
#
_symmetry.space_group_name_H-M   'P 1'
#
loop_
_entity.id
_entity.type
_entity.pdbx_description
1 polymer ?
#
loop_
_entity_poly.entity_id
_entity_poly.type
_entity_poly.pdbx_seq_one_letter_code
_entity_poly.pdbx_strand_id
1 'polypeptide(L)'
;MRAILFVFVLGAFSSCVQQEISTDHVSETEIEDMNHEELIESDSTLILAIRDTLFKAGLVPISEVDSRIIIDLRYATENNFMGRQLYDTLQEAFLQFEVLERLVKCQDYLYSLKPGYRLKVFDAVRPVKVQSE
;
A
#
# COMPACT_ATOMS: atom_id res chain seq x y z
N MET A 1 7.90 3.33 74.18
CA MET A 1 9.21 3.48 74.84
C MET A 1 10.30 3.44 73.79
N ARG A 2 11.16 4.46 73.82
CA ARG A 2 12.48 4.64 73.20
C ARG A 2 12.47 4.83 71.67
N ALA A 3 12.67 5.99 71.20
CA ALA A 3 13.81 6.95 71.16
C ALA A 3 14.60 6.75 69.84
N ILE A 4 14.48 7.68 68.92
CA ILE A 4 15.41 8.74 68.51
C ILE A 4 16.77 8.26 68.04
N LEU A 5 17.11 8.49 66.78
CA LEU A 5 18.32 9.22 66.42
C LEU A 5 18.25 9.80 64.99
N PHE A 6 18.33 11.13 64.95
CA PHE A 6 18.63 11.93 63.78
C PHE A 6 20.12 11.88 63.48
N VAL A 7 20.49 11.69 62.24
CA VAL A 7 21.81 12.14 61.77
C VAL A 7 21.60 12.91 60.44
N PHE A 8 21.76 14.20 60.53
CA PHE A 8 21.96 15.11 59.41
C PHE A 8 23.40 14.95 58.93
N VAL A 9 23.61 14.72 57.67
CA VAL A 9 24.87 15.05 57.00
C VAL A 9 24.56 15.92 55.80
N LEU A 10 24.85 17.23 55.97
CA LEU A 10 25.03 18.16 54.87
C LEU A 10 26.30 17.80 54.12
N GLY A 11 26.16 17.64 52.81
CA GLY A 11 27.28 17.56 51.88
C GLY A 11 26.89 18.27 50.60
N ALA A 12 27.15 19.57 50.54
CA ALA A 12 27.08 20.32 49.31
C ALA A 12 28.23 19.92 48.39
N PHE A 13 27.91 19.48 47.17
CA PHE A 13 28.81 19.64 46.03
C PHE A 13 27.97 20.03 44.81
N SER A 14 28.04 21.32 44.54
CA SER A 14 27.71 21.95 43.26
C SER A 14 28.71 21.44 42.21
N SER A 15 28.20 20.81 41.19
CA SER A 15 28.89 20.79 39.91
C SER A 15 27.83 20.72 38.82
N CYS A 16 27.49 21.91 38.38
CA CYS A 16 26.68 22.13 37.19
C CYS A 16 27.56 21.81 35.98
N VAL A 17 27.42 20.63 35.41
CA VAL A 17 27.87 20.38 34.06
C VAL A 17 26.64 20.62 33.18
N GLN A 18 26.53 21.84 32.69
CA GLN A 18 25.71 22.13 31.52
C GLN A 18 26.37 21.49 30.32
N GLN A 19 25.87 20.31 29.97
CA GLN A 19 26.12 19.73 28.64
C GLN A 19 25.17 20.47 27.72
N GLU A 20 25.74 21.43 26.98
CA GLU A 20 25.05 22.02 25.83
C GLU A 20 24.74 20.90 24.84
N ILE A 21 23.46 20.52 24.78
CA ILE A 21 22.93 19.73 23.67
C ILE A 21 22.96 20.68 22.48
N SER A 22 23.97 20.51 21.64
CA SER A 22 23.98 21.05 20.30
C SER A 22 22.75 20.46 19.58
N THR A 23 21.70 21.24 19.51
CA THR A 23 20.61 20.99 18.58
C THR A 23 21.16 21.29 17.20
N ASP A 24 21.75 20.28 16.56
CA ASP A 24 21.90 20.32 15.13
C ASP A 24 20.52 20.52 14.52
N HIS A 25 20.36 21.62 13.85
CA HIS A 25 19.17 22.00 13.11
C HIS A 25 19.07 21.05 11.91
N VAL A 26 18.53 19.84 12.15
CA VAL A 26 18.05 18.99 11.06
C VAL A 26 16.89 19.75 10.45
N SER A 27 17.00 20.14 9.20
CA SER A 27 15.99 20.93 8.52
C SER A 27 14.69 20.09 8.42
N GLU A 28 13.55 20.73 8.62
CA GLU A 28 12.23 20.06 8.50
C GLU A 28 12.07 19.34 7.16
N THR A 29 12.77 19.80 6.12
CA THR A 29 12.81 19.16 4.78
C THR A 29 13.50 17.79 4.77
N GLU A 30 14.52 17.55 5.61
CA GLU A 30 15.20 16.23 5.67
C GLU A 30 14.34 15.20 6.41
N ILE A 31 13.52 15.61 7.36
CA ILE A 31 12.59 14.72 8.08
C ILE A 31 11.41 14.34 7.20
N GLU A 32 10.89 15.26 6.38
CA GLU A 32 9.82 14.98 5.43
C GLU A 32 10.28 14.02 4.32
N ASP A 33 11.51 14.17 3.82
CA ASP A 33 12.06 13.32 2.76
C ASP A 33 12.30 11.89 3.27
N MET A 34 12.84 11.72 4.49
CA MET A 34 13.04 10.40 5.11
C MET A 34 11.72 9.64 5.34
N ASN A 35 10.68 10.33 5.81
CA ASN A 35 9.37 9.72 6.04
C ASN A 35 8.69 9.33 4.71
N HIS A 36 8.95 10.05 3.64
CA HIS A 36 8.36 9.77 2.33
C HIS A 36 8.98 8.53 1.67
N GLU A 37 10.29 8.35 1.74
CA GLU A 37 10.96 7.13 1.24
C GLU A 37 10.54 5.87 2.01
N GLU A 38 10.46 5.93 3.34
CA GLU A 38 10.05 4.79 4.18
C GLU A 38 8.60 4.38 3.91
N LEU A 39 7.69 5.32 3.67
CA LEU A 39 6.29 5.05 3.32
C LEU A 39 6.17 4.40 1.93
N ILE A 40 6.94 4.87 0.94
CA ILE A 40 6.93 4.31 -0.42
C ILE A 40 7.47 2.87 -0.42
N GLU A 41 8.51 2.59 0.34
CA GLU A 41 9.09 1.24 0.46
C GLU A 41 8.11 0.28 1.14
N SER A 42 7.39 0.73 2.16
CA SER A 42 6.35 -0.04 2.85
C SER A 42 5.19 -0.41 1.91
N ASP A 43 4.69 0.54 1.13
CA ASP A 43 3.60 0.31 0.18
C ASP A 43 4.02 -0.63 -0.94
N SER A 44 5.21 -0.47 -1.48
CA SER A 44 5.76 -1.33 -2.53
C SER A 44 5.88 -2.79 -2.07
N THR A 45 6.35 -3.00 -0.84
CA THR A 45 6.48 -4.32 -0.24
C THR A 45 5.11 -4.98 -0.03
N LEU A 46 4.11 -4.22 0.41
CA LEU A 46 2.75 -4.72 0.58
C LEU A 46 2.11 -5.12 -0.75
N ILE A 47 2.27 -4.32 -1.79
CA ILE A 47 1.77 -4.61 -3.15
C ILE A 47 2.38 -5.91 -3.67
N LEU A 48 3.70 -6.11 -3.50
CA LEU A 48 4.37 -7.34 -3.91
C LEU A 48 3.88 -8.57 -3.14
N ALA A 49 3.64 -8.44 -1.82
CA ALA A 49 3.12 -9.53 -1.01
C ALA A 49 1.70 -9.93 -1.39
N ILE A 50 0.84 -8.96 -1.71
CA ILE A 50 -0.52 -9.21 -2.21
C ILE A 50 -0.45 -9.91 -3.55
N ARG A 51 0.38 -9.43 -4.47
CA ARG A 51 0.58 -10.03 -5.80
C ARG A 51 1.04 -11.48 -5.70
N ASP A 52 2.04 -11.79 -4.87
CA ASP A 52 2.53 -13.14 -4.62
C ASP A 52 1.42 -14.06 -4.07
N THR A 53 0.60 -13.55 -3.16
CA THR A 53 -0.55 -14.27 -2.61
C THR A 53 -1.58 -14.61 -3.69
N LEU A 54 -1.88 -13.67 -4.58
CA LEU A 54 -2.82 -13.88 -5.69
C LEU A 54 -2.27 -14.89 -6.71
N PHE A 55 -0.97 -14.85 -7.03
CA PHE A 55 -0.32 -15.84 -7.87
C PHE A 55 -0.38 -17.26 -7.26
N LYS A 56 -0.11 -17.39 -5.96
CA LYS A 56 -0.23 -18.68 -5.25
C LYS A 56 -1.66 -19.22 -5.26
N ALA A 57 -2.65 -18.33 -5.35
CA ALA A 57 -4.06 -18.71 -5.50
C ALA A 57 -4.47 -19.02 -6.96
N GLY A 58 -3.52 -19.03 -7.90
CA GLY A 58 -3.78 -19.30 -9.33
C GLY A 58 -4.39 -18.15 -10.11
N LEU A 59 -4.28 -16.93 -9.57
CA LEU A 59 -4.74 -15.72 -10.23
C LEU A 59 -3.60 -15.06 -11.01
N VAL A 60 -3.89 -14.54 -12.19
CA VAL A 60 -2.90 -13.96 -13.11
C VAL A 60 -3.35 -12.55 -13.51
N PRO A 61 -2.44 -11.56 -13.59
CA PRO A 61 -2.79 -10.22 -14.04
C PRO A 61 -3.16 -10.24 -15.53
N ILE A 62 -4.25 -9.57 -15.88
CA ILE A 62 -4.73 -9.49 -17.26
C ILE A 62 -3.68 -8.81 -18.16
N SER A 63 -3.04 -7.77 -17.67
CA SER A 63 -2.06 -6.96 -18.41
C SER A 63 -0.81 -7.73 -18.84
N GLU A 64 -0.43 -8.78 -18.11
CA GLU A 64 0.71 -9.63 -18.46
C GLU A 64 0.40 -10.63 -19.57
N VAL A 65 -0.87 -10.99 -19.76
CA VAL A 65 -1.28 -11.98 -20.76
C VAL A 65 -1.74 -11.29 -22.05
N ASP A 66 -2.52 -10.22 -21.95
CA ASP A 66 -2.96 -9.47 -23.13
C ASP A 66 -3.06 -7.97 -22.84
N SER A 67 -2.05 -7.22 -23.25
CA SER A 67 -2.00 -5.77 -23.13
C SER A 67 -3.01 -4.99 -23.99
N ARG A 68 -3.71 -5.68 -24.90
CA ARG A 68 -4.80 -5.07 -25.70
C ARG A 68 -6.03 -4.81 -24.84
N ILE A 69 -6.24 -5.57 -23.77
CA ILE A 69 -7.38 -5.41 -22.88
C ILE A 69 -7.11 -4.20 -21.97
N ILE A 70 -8.04 -3.25 -21.97
CA ILE A 70 -7.92 -2.01 -21.19
C ILE A 70 -8.37 -2.30 -19.75
N ILE A 71 -7.57 -1.91 -18.78
CA ILE A 71 -7.90 -2.02 -17.36
C ILE A 71 -8.30 -0.63 -16.85
N ASP A 72 -9.48 -0.54 -16.22
CA ASP A 72 -10.02 0.69 -15.63
C ASP A 72 -10.77 0.30 -14.35
N LEU A 73 -10.01 -0.10 -13.31
CA LEU A 73 -10.58 -0.57 -12.04
C LEU A 73 -11.32 0.56 -11.34
N ARG A 74 -12.64 0.54 -11.39
CA ARG A 74 -13.50 1.60 -10.84
C ARG A 74 -13.34 1.77 -9.34
N TYR A 75 -13.16 0.69 -8.60
CA TYR A 75 -13.00 0.73 -7.15
C TYR A 75 -11.58 1.10 -6.68
N ALA A 76 -10.60 1.11 -7.58
CA ALA A 76 -9.27 1.66 -7.32
C ALA A 76 -9.22 3.20 -7.43
N THR A 77 -10.34 3.85 -7.77
CA THR A 77 -10.48 5.30 -7.89
C THR A 77 -11.80 5.75 -7.26
N GLU A 78 -12.04 7.05 -7.20
CA GLU A 78 -13.32 7.63 -6.75
C GLU A 78 -14.42 7.52 -7.82
N ASN A 79 -14.09 7.15 -9.06
CA ASN A 79 -15.02 7.05 -10.19
C ASN A 79 -15.85 5.76 -10.13
N ASN A 80 -16.58 5.57 -9.05
CA ASN A 80 -17.51 4.48 -8.79
C ASN A 80 -18.78 5.01 -8.11
N PHE A 81 -19.79 4.15 -7.90
CA PHE A 81 -21.06 4.57 -7.33
C PHE A 81 -20.99 4.95 -5.84
N MET A 82 -19.90 4.56 -5.13
CA MET A 82 -19.68 4.94 -3.73
C MET A 82 -19.03 6.32 -3.61
N GLY A 83 -18.46 6.88 -4.70
CA GLY A 83 -17.78 8.16 -4.71
C GLY A 83 -16.49 8.22 -3.88
N ARG A 84 -15.90 7.07 -3.57
CA ARG A 84 -14.63 6.95 -2.84
C ARG A 84 -13.82 5.74 -3.31
N GLN A 85 -12.51 5.81 -3.16
CA GLN A 85 -11.63 4.67 -3.41
C GLN A 85 -11.89 3.57 -2.37
N LEU A 86 -12.02 2.32 -2.84
CA LEU A 86 -12.24 1.14 -2.00
C LEU A 86 -11.07 0.15 -2.06
N TYR A 87 -10.28 0.16 -3.15
CA TYR A 87 -9.09 -0.65 -3.28
C TYR A 87 -7.86 0.17 -2.89
N ASP A 88 -7.36 -0.02 -1.68
CA ASP A 88 -6.22 0.73 -1.17
C ASP A 88 -4.92 0.35 -1.91
N THR A 89 -4.68 -0.95 -2.11
CA THR A 89 -3.42 -1.49 -2.63
C THR A 89 -3.58 -2.32 -3.91
N LEU A 90 -4.82 -2.73 -4.26
CA LEU A 90 -5.08 -3.56 -5.44
C LEU A 90 -5.30 -2.67 -6.67
N GLN A 91 -4.26 -2.47 -7.46
CA GLN A 91 -4.28 -1.63 -8.65
C GLN A 91 -4.22 -2.42 -9.97
N GLU A 92 -4.07 -3.73 -9.90
CA GLU A 92 -4.04 -4.63 -11.04
C GLU A 92 -5.30 -5.51 -11.08
N ALA A 93 -5.74 -5.83 -12.28
CA ALA A 93 -6.87 -6.73 -12.51
C ALA A 93 -6.39 -8.17 -12.63
N PHE A 94 -6.74 -9.00 -11.64
CA PHE A 94 -6.39 -10.42 -11.63
C PHE A 94 -7.60 -11.28 -11.95
N LEU A 95 -7.39 -12.35 -12.71
CA LEU A 95 -8.38 -13.39 -13.00
C LEU A 95 -7.76 -14.78 -12.86
N GLN A 96 -8.60 -15.80 -12.66
CA GLN A 96 -8.17 -17.19 -12.83
C GLN A 96 -7.70 -17.41 -14.27
N PHE A 97 -6.62 -18.18 -14.43
CA PHE A 97 -5.99 -18.37 -15.73
C PHE A 97 -6.99 -18.84 -16.81
N GLU A 98 -7.83 -19.81 -16.52
CA GLU A 98 -8.85 -20.30 -17.46
C GLU A 98 -9.87 -19.25 -17.88
N VAL A 99 -10.24 -18.34 -16.97
CA VAL A 99 -11.13 -17.22 -17.27
C VAL A 99 -10.43 -16.22 -18.18
N LEU A 100 -9.15 -15.96 -17.90
CA LEU A 100 -8.33 -15.04 -18.69
C LEU A 100 -8.13 -15.56 -20.12
N GLU A 101 -7.88 -16.85 -20.33
CA GLU A 101 -7.81 -17.44 -21.67
C GLU A 101 -9.11 -17.22 -22.47
N ARG A 102 -10.25 -17.32 -21.81
CA ARG A 102 -11.55 -17.05 -22.44
C ARG A 102 -11.72 -15.58 -22.78
N LEU A 103 -11.27 -14.70 -21.89
CA LEU A 103 -11.31 -13.26 -22.13
C LEU A 103 -10.42 -12.86 -23.31
N VAL A 104 -9.24 -13.44 -23.46
CA VAL A 104 -8.35 -13.24 -24.61
C VAL A 104 -9.04 -13.68 -25.91
N LYS A 105 -9.70 -14.83 -25.92
CA LYS A 105 -10.47 -15.30 -27.09
C LYS A 105 -11.61 -14.33 -27.44
N CYS A 106 -12.26 -13.72 -26.43
CA CYS A 106 -13.27 -12.67 -26.68
C CYS A 106 -12.64 -11.43 -27.30
N GLN A 107 -11.44 -11.02 -26.84
CA GLN A 107 -10.71 -9.90 -27.44
C GLN A 107 -10.33 -10.17 -28.91
N ASP A 108 -9.84 -11.40 -29.20
CA ASP A 108 -9.51 -11.81 -30.57
C ASP A 108 -10.74 -11.81 -31.49
N TYR A 109 -11.85 -12.32 -30.99
CA TYR A 109 -13.11 -12.31 -31.73
C TYR A 109 -13.62 -10.90 -31.97
N LEU A 110 -13.61 -10.04 -30.96
CA LEU A 110 -13.97 -8.64 -31.10
C LEU A 110 -13.11 -7.93 -32.16
N TYR A 111 -11.81 -8.17 -32.12
CA TYR A 111 -10.87 -7.58 -33.07
C TYR A 111 -11.12 -8.06 -34.51
N SER A 112 -11.51 -9.33 -34.68
CA SER A 112 -11.85 -9.86 -36.02
C SER A 112 -13.10 -9.24 -36.62
N LEU A 113 -14.08 -8.88 -35.78
CA LEU A 113 -15.31 -8.21 -36.22
C LEU A 113 -15.15 -6.70 -36.38
N LYS A 114 -14.37 -6.10 -35.52
CA LYS A 114 -14.17 -4.64 -35.42
C LYS A 114 -12.71 -4.33 -35.14
N PRO A 115 -11.84 -4.28 -36.15
CA PRO A 115 -10.44 -3.94 -35.95
C PRO A 115 -10.26 -2.61 -35.21
N GLY A 116 -9.39 -2.60 -34.20
CA GLY A 116 -9.14 -1.44 -33.34
C GLY A 116 -10.04 -1.34 -32.11
N TYR A 117 -11.08 -2.16 -32.00
CA TYR A 117 -11.87 -2.24 -30.76
C TYR A 117 -11.18 -3.09 -29.71
N ARG A 118 -11.33 -2.68 -28.45
CA ARG A 118 -10.69 -3.32 -27.29
C ARG A 118 -11.72 -3.53 -26.19
N LEU A 119 -11.60 -4.68 -25.51
CA LEU A 119 -12.34 -4.89 -24.27
C LEU A 119 -11.81 -3.97 -23.18
N LYS A 120 -12.71 -3.53 -22.30
CA LYS A 120 -12.36 -2.75 -21.12
C LYS A 120 -12.92 -3.45 -19.88
N VAL A 121 -12.03 -3.72 -18.91
CA VAL A 121 -12.36 -4.39 -17.64
C VAL A 121 -12.45 -3.33 -16.56
N PHE A 122 -13.59 -3.25 -15.88
CA PHE A 122 -13.86 -2.28 -14.82
C PHE A 122 -13.70 -2.87 -13.42
N ASP A 123 -13.74 -4.19 -13.30
CA ASP A 123 -13.57 -4.93 -12.05
C ASP A 123 -13.11 -6.37 -12.35
N ALA A 124 -12.42 -6.98 -11.39
CA ALA A 124 -11.90 -8.34 -11.50
C ALA A 124 -11.93 -9.03 -10.12
N VAL A 125 -10.79 -9.55 -9.62
CA VAL A 125 -10.75 -10.03 -8.25
C VAL A 125 -11.03 -8.89 -7.27
N ARG A 126 -11.91 -9.15 -6.32
CA ARG A 126 -12.32 -8.14 -5.33
C ARG A 126 -11.86 -8.56 -3.93
N PRO A 127 -11.20 -7.68 -3.15
CA PRO A 127 -10.89 -7.96 -1.76
C PRO A 127 -12.15 -8.25 -0.94
N VAL A 128 -12.10 -9.28 -0.09
CA VAL A 128 -13.25 -9.70 0.74
C VAL A 128 -13.78 -8.56 1.61
N LYS A 129 -12.89 -7.71 2.13
CA LYS A 129 -13.24 -6.54 2.93
C LYS A 129 -14.18 -5.58 2.19
N VAL A 130 -13.99 -5.43 0.89
CA VAL A 130 -14.81 -4.53 0.05
C VAL A 130 -16.13 -5.17 -0.36
N GLN A 131 -16.25 -6.48 -0.30
CA GLN A 131 -17.43 -7.22 -0.71
C GLN A 131 -18.61 -7.08 0.29
N SER A 132 -18.32 -6.64 1.52
CA SER A 132 -19.27 -6.47 2.61
C SER A 132 -19.76 -5.02 2.80
N GLU A 133 -19.26 -4.08 2.00
CA GLU A 133 -19.69 -2.68 1.97
C GLU A 133 -20.76 -2.43 0.89
#